data_f5f1777115916041a2de4f9161f31fd6
#
_entry.id   f5f1777115916041a2de4f9161f31fd6
#
_cell.length_a   1.000
_cell.length_b   1.000
_cell.length_c   1.000
_cell.angle_alpha   90.00
_cell.angle_beta   90.00
_cell.angle_gamma   90.00
#
_symmetry.space_group_name_H-M   'P 1'
#
loop_
_entity.id
_entity.type
_entity.pdbx_description
1 polymer ?
#
loop_
_entity_poly.entity_id
_entity_poly.type
_entity_poly.pdbx_seq_one_letter_code
_entity_poly.pdbx_strand_id
1 'polypeptide(L)'
;MPWNSQGGSGGPWGGGGGSGGGGGPWGGQRPPGGGGMGGGQQPNIEEMLRRSQDKVRRFIPGGFGSGRGIGIVILVVLVLWGLSGFYRVQENERGLELVFGKWNEQVTAPGLRWRWPTPIGEVLTPAVTQINRLNIGFRDSENVGGRASSARDVTGESLMLTSDQNISDVDFTVQWRIADPSDYLFNILAPEETVKAAAESAMREVVGQTKLDDLLTTAREGVQDDTRILLQSILDSYGAGINIERVQLQKTEAPPPVIDAFNDVQRARQDQERLQNQAEAYRNRIVPTARGEAAGLLEEAAAYRERVIKEAQGEAARFDQIFATYQAAPEVTRRRLYIETLRDVLERANKVIIDEGAGGGQGVVPYLPLNELNRNRSENTGGQQ
;
A
#
# COMPACT_ATOMS: atom_id res chain seq x y z
N MET A 1 25.46 -27.60 -0.21
CA MET A 1 25.78 -28.26 1.07
C MET A 1 24.48 -28.64 1.74
N PRO A 2 24.25 -29.92 1.99
CA PRO A 2 23.01 -30.43 2.53
C PRO A 2 23.09 -30.53 4.06
N TRP A 3 22.03 -30.19 4.75
CA TRP A 3 21.87 -30.64 6.14
C TRP A 3 20.60 -31.46 6.25
N ASN A 4 20.89 -32.74 6.37
CA ASN A 4 19.97 -33.76 6.82
C ASN A 4 20.07 -33.83 8.34
N SER A 5 18.97 -33.83 9.06
CA SER A 5 18.90 -34.41 10.39
C SER A 5 17.52 -34.98 10.66
N GLN A 6 17.54 -36.19 10.74
CA GLN A 6 16.69 -37.27 11.21
C GLN A 6 16.50 -37.24 12.73
N GLY A 7 15.35 -37.67 13.22
CA GLY A 7 15.03 -37.99 14.61
C GLY A 7 13.66 -37.44 14.96
N GLY A 8 12.61 -38.19 15.26
CA GLY A 8 12.48 -39.49 15.87
C GLY A 8 11.60 -39.35 17.09
N SER A 9 10.67 -40.26 17.26
CA SER A 9 9.82 -40.57 18.40
C SER A 9 8.58 -39.67 18.57
N GLY A 10 7.36 -40.14 18.53
CA GLY A 10 6.82 -41.34 19.18
C GLY A 10 5.88 -40.90 20.26
N GLY A 11 4.62 -41.09 20.08
CA GLY A 11 3.70 -40.93 21.17
C GLY A 11 2.28 -41.37 20.77
N PRO A 12 1.68 -42.21 21.55
CA PRO A 12 0.72 -43.18 21.08
C PRO A 12 -0.70 -42.89 21.59
N TRP A 13 -1.66 -42.85 20.71
CA TRP A 13 -3.03 -43.20 21.10
C TRP A 13 -3.71 -43.80 19.87
N GLY A 14 -3.43 -45.11 19.71
CA GLY A 14 -4.20 -45.99 18.87
C GLY A 14 -4.99 -46.94 19.80
N GLY A 15 -6.19 -47.26 19.41
CA GLY A 15 -6.97 -48.31 19.97
C GLY A 15 -8.33 -48.24 19.30
N GLY A 16 -8.67 -48.97 18.39
CA GLY A 16 -8.60 -50.40 18.16
C GLY A 16 -9.96 -50.93 18.43
N GLY A 17 -10.73 -51.19 17.36
CA GLY A 17 -11.99 -51.89 17.40
C GLY A 17 -11.79 -53.37 17.70
N GLY A 18 -12.87 -54.05 18.04
CA GLY A 18 -12.90 -55.48 18.29
C GLY A 18 -14.31 -55.94 18.54
N SER A 19 -14.87 -56.52 17.54
CA SER A 19 -16.10 -57.32 17.55
C SER A 19 -15.89 -58.63 18.29
N GLY A 20 -16.98 -59.23 18.78
CA GLY A 20 -17.12 -60.66 19.18
C GLY A 20 -17.85 -60.73 20.49
N GLY A 21 -19.04 -61.21 20.60
CA GLY A 21 -19.49 -62.50 20.26
C GLY A 21 -19.39 -63.42 21.46
N GLY A 22 -20.46 -63.88 22.02
CA GLY A 22 -20.41 -65.04 22.97
C GLY A 22 -21.41 -64.93 24.11
N GLY A 23 -22.44 -65.66 23.98
CA GLY A 23 -23.47 -66.00 24.88
C GLY A 23 -23.03 -66.85 26.02
N GLY A 24 -23.88 -66.99 26.96
CA GLY A 24 -23.82 -67.99 28.01
C GLY A 24 -24.90 -67.79 29.06
N PRO A 25 -25.66 -68.78 29.40
CA PRO A 25 -26.90 -68.74 30.15
C PRO A 25 -26.71 -69.19 31.56
N TRP A 26 -27.36 -68.58 32.53
CA TRP A 26 -27.72 -69.08 33.86
C TRP A 26 -28.80 -68.19 34.37
N GLY A 27 -30.02 -68.52 34.58
CA GLY A 27 -30.71 -69.55 35.26
C GLY A 27 -30.61 -69.44 36.76
N GLY A 28 -31.65 -68.95 37.45
CA GLY A 28 -31.70 -69.03 38.90
C GLY A 28 -32.80 -68.21 39.53
N GLN A 29 -33.97 -68.80 39.63
CA GLN A 29 -34.82 -68.91 40.81
C GLN A 29 -35.29 -67.67 41.57
N ARG A 30 -36.59 -67.50 41.60
CA ARG A 30 -37.35 -66.77 42.61
C ARG A 30 -37.31 -67.49 43.98
N PRO A 31 -37.47 -66.73 45.05
CA PRO A 31 -38.62 -67.00 45.93
C PRO A 31 -39.38 -65.68 46.27
N PRO A 32 -40.57 -65.86 46.86
CA PRO A 32 -41.56 -64.85 47.04
C PRO A 32 -41.58 -64.25 48.42
N GLY A 33 -42.01 -63.03 48.56
CA GLY A 33 -42.44 -62.56 49.86
C GLY A 33 -42.20 -61.13 50.20
N GLY A 34 -43.25 -60.38 50.27
CA GLY A 34 -43.42 -59.38 51.33
C GLY A 34 -43.16 -57.92 51.13
N GLY A 35 -44.19 -57.19 50.87
CA GLY A 35 -44.46 -56.00 51.67
C GLY A 35 -43.78 -54.66 51.34
N GLY A 36 -44.57 -53.73 50.85
CA GLY A 36 -44.43 -52.43 51.43
C GLY A 36 -43.97 -51.27 50.50
N MET A 37 -44.92 -50.50 50.10
CA MET A 37 -44.91 -49.02 49.99
C MET A 37 -43.83 -48.33 49.13
N GLY A 38 -44.30 -47.64 48.09
CA GLY A 38 -43.59 -46.62 47.39
C GLY A 38 -43.84 -46.57 45.89
N GLY A 39 -45.09 -46.46 45.46
CA GLY A 39 -45.47 -46.25 44.06
C GLY A 39 -45.05 -44.90 43.55
N GLY A 40 -43.91 -44.87 42.88
CA GLY A 40 -43.63 -43.76 41.97
C GLY A 40 -44.59 -43.89 40.75
N GLN A 41 -45.70 -43.24 40.84
CA GLN A 41 -46.65 -43.10 39.76
C GLN A 41 -45.97 -42.37 38.61
N GLN A 42 -45.70 -43.04 37.52
CA GLN A 42 -45.46 -42.37 36.24
C GLN A 42 -46.66 -41.44 36.00
N PRO A 43 -46.40 -40.16 35.69
CA PRO A 43 -47.52 -39.27 35.42
C PRO A 43 -48.28 -39.79 34.18
N ASN A 44 -49.45 -40.33 34.42
CA ASN A 44 -50.36 -40.73 33.36
C ASN A 44 -50.75 -39.49 32.60
N ILE A 45 -50.17 -39.35 31.39
CA ILE A 45 -50.45 -38.25 30.44
C ILE A 45 -51.97 -38.15 30.19
N GLU A 46 -52.66 -39.29 30.21
CA GLU A 46 -54.13 -39.35 30.11
C GLU A 46 -54.85 -38.74 31.33
N GLU A 47 -54.34 -38.92 32.54
CA GLU A 47 -54.93 -38.32 33.75
C GLU A 47 -54.65 -36.82 33.82
N MET A 48 -53.48 -36.39 33.34
CA MET A 48 -53.16 -34.97 33.18
C MET A 48 -54.05 -34.29 32.10
N LEU A 49 -54.28 -34.99 30.98
CA LEU A 49 -55.18 -34.51 29.95
C LEU A 49 -56.62 -34.46 30.47
N ARG A 50 -57.10 -35.48 31.23
CA ARG A 50 -58.46 -35.46 31.85
C ARG A 50 -58.57 -34.33 32.88
N ARG A 51 -57.58 -34.14 33.77
CA ARG A 51 -57.56 -33.06 34.76
C ARG A 51 -57.49 -31.67 34.12
N SER A 52 -56.81 -31.52 32.98
CA SER A 52 -56.79 -30.29 32.21
C SER A 52 -58.12 -30.09 31.51
N GLN A 53 -58.76 -31.11 30.96
CA GLN A 53 -60.10 -31.03 30.39
C GLN A 53 -61.20 -30.68 31.43
N ASP A 54 -61.10 -31.26 32.63
CA ASP A 54 -62.05 -30.93 33.74
C ASP A 54 -61.86 -29.53 34.28
N LYS A 55 -60.62 -28.99 34.30
CA LYS A 55 -60.35 -27.58 34.63
C LYS A 55 -60.89 -26.65 33.57
N VAL A 56 -60.72 -26.97 32.28
CA VAL A 56 -61.26 -26.19 31.15
C VAL A 56 -62.78 -26.23 31.16
N ARG A 57 -63.42 -27.38 31.48
CA ARG A 57 -64.87 -27.50 31.65
C ARG A 57 -65.46 -26.68 32.81
N ARG A 58 -64.72 -26.46 33.88
CA ARG A 58 -65.11 -25.60 35.02
C ARG A 58 -65.05 -24.11 34.69
N PHE A 59 -64.17 -23.70 33.77
CA PHE A 59 -64.02 -22.32 33.32
C PHE A 59 -65.02 -21.92 32.19
N ILE A 60 -65.66 -22.92 31.53
CA ILE A 60 -66.66 -22.71 30.51
C ILE A 60 -68.02 -23.17 31.06
N PRO A 61 -68.75 -22.31 31.75
CA PRO A 61 -70.08 -22.65 32.23
C PRO A 61 -71.05 -22.66 31.01
N GLY A 62 -71.40 -23.91 30.59
CA GLY A 62 -72.43 -24.07 29.58
C GLY A 62 -72.18 -25.02 28.44
N GLY A 63 -71.14 -25.89 28.47
CA GLY A 63 -70.91 -26.91 27.44
C GLY A 63 -70.54 -26.33 26.07
N PHE A 64 -69.71 -27.03 25.29
CA PHE A 64 -69.18 -26.64 23.95
C PHE A 64 -70.34 -26.38 22.89
N GLY A 65 -71.62 -26.59 23.21
CA GLY A 65 -72.73 -26.39 22.32
C GLY A 65 -73.60 -25.14 22.58
N SER A 66 -73.27 -24.35 23.62
CA SER A 66 -73.99 -23.09 23.90
C SER A 66 -73.25 -21.91 23.25
N GLY A 67 -73.95 -21.00 22.60
CA GLY A 67 -73.39 -19.84 21.91
C GLY A 67 -72.44 -19.01 22.79
N ARG A 68 -72.56 -19.10 24.13
CA ARG A 68 -71.59 -18.46 25.08
C ARG A 68 -70.25 -19.16 25.14
N GLY A 69 -70.20 -20.52 25.04
CA GLY A 69 -68.93 -21.27 25.00
C GLY A 69 -68.11 -21.02 23.75
N ILE A 70 -68.75 -20.95 22.59
CA ILE A 70 -68.14 -20.59 21.31
C ILE A 70 -67.60 -19.17 21.37
N GLY A 71 -68.37 -18.23 21.97
CA GLY A 71 -67.91 -16.84 22.13
C GLY A 71 -66.61 -16.71 22.98
N ILE A 72 -66.48 -17.50 24.05
CA ILE A 72 -65.25 -17.50 24.89
C ILE A 72 -64.06 -18.08 24.12
N VAL A 73 -64.24 -19.15 23.35
CA VAL A 73 -63.19 -19.76 22.54
C VAL A 73 -62.74 -18.75 21.47
N ILE A 74 -63.66 -18.09 20.77
CA ILE A 74 -63.33 -17.06 19.78
C ILE A 74 -62.57 -15.90 20.45
N LEU A 75 -63.01 -15.45 21.65
CA LEU A 75 -62.35 -14.40 22.38
C LEU A 75 -60.91 -14.79 22.77
N VAL A 76 -60.67 -16.01 23.25
CA VAL A 76 -59.32 -16.53 23.59
C VAL A 76 -58.45 -16.59 22.34
N VAL A 77 -58.98 -17.08 21.22
CA VAL A 77 -58.26 -17.12 19.93
C VAL A 77 -57.90 -15.70 19.48
N LEU A 78 -58.80 -14.73 19.58
CA LEU A 78 -58.56 -13.34 19.25
C LEU A 78 -57.52 -12.71 20.17
N VAL A 79 -57.53 -13.00 21.46
CA VAL A 79 -56.47 -12.52 22.39
C VAL A 79 -55.15 -13.17 22.07
N LEU A 80 -55.06 -14.44 21.83
CA LEU A 80 -53.84 -15.14 21.42
C LEU A 80 -53.34 -14.62 20.08
N TRP A 81 -54.22 -14.38 19.12
CA TRP A 81 -53.90 -13.77 17.83
C TRP A 81 -53.37 -12.35 18.03
N GLY A 82 -53.97 -11.50 18.85
CA GLY A 82 -53.49 -10.16 19.17
C GLY A 82 -52.14 -10.15 19.88
N LEU A 83 -51.90 -11.12 20.78
CA LEU A 83 -50.62 -11.29 21.47
C LEU A 83 -49.48 -11.73 20.50
N SER A 84 -49.82 -12.40 19.40
CA SER A 84 -48.83 -12.77 18.38
C SER A 84 -48.27 -11.57 17.59
N GLY A 85 -48.85 -10.38 17.79
CA GLY A 85 -48.41 -9.14 17.17
C GLY A 85 -47.14 -8.52 17.79
N PHE A 86 -46.64 -9.01 18.92
CA PHE A 86 -45.41 -8.52 19.50
C PHE A 86 -44.18 -8.97 18.69
N TYR A 87 -43.31 -8.02 18.36
CA TYR A 87 -42.03 -8.28 17.70
C TYR A 87 -40.92 -7.41 18.30
N ARG A 88 -39.70 -7.82 18.10
CA ARG A 88 -38.52 -7.13 18.57
C ARG A 88 -37.70 -6.65 17.40
N VAL A 89 -37.33 -5.35 17.38
CA VAL A 89 -36.39 -4.73 16.46
C VAL A 89 -35.05 -4.65 17.18
N GLN A 90 -33.99 -5.18 16.57
CA GLN A 90 -32.63 -5.12 17.09
C GLN A 90 -32.05 -3.72 16.96
N GLU A 91 -30.95 -3.42 17.67
CA GLU A 91 -30.32 -2.09 17.67
C GLU A 91 -29.74 -1.70 16.32
N ASN A 92 -29.34 -2.69 15.52
CA ASN A 92 -28.81 -2.52 14.17
C ASN A 92 -29.88 -2.50 13.08
N GLU A 93 -31.15 -2.70 13.43
CA GLU A 93 -32.27 -2.80 12.52
C GLU A 93 -33.24 -1.62 12.65
N ARG A 94 -34.03 -1.41 11.60
CA ARG A 94 -35.18 -0.52 11.59
C ARG A 94 -36.39 -1.29 11.15
N GLY A 95 -37.50 -1.17 11.86
CA GLY A 95 -38.75 -1.84 11.50
C GLY A 95 -39.56 -0.99 10.55
N LEU A 96 -40.01 -1.58 9.46
CA LEU A 96 -41.02 -1.00 8.57
C LEU A 96 -42.27 -1.83 8.63
N GLU A 97 -43.36 -1.23 9.09
CA GLU A 97 -44.63 -1.88 9.25
C GLU A 97 -45.49 -1.73 7.99
N LEU A 98 -45.88 -2.86 7.46
CA LEU A 98 -46.84 -2.93 6.34
C LEU A 98 -48.20 -3.37 6.89
N VAL A 99 -49.25 -2.65 6.54
CA VAL A 99 -50.63 -3.01 6.84
C VAL A 99 -51.37 -3.28 5.52
N PHE A 100 -51.80 -4.52 5.34
CA PHE A 100 -52.36 -5.01 4.06
C PHE A 100 -51.45 -4.75 2.85
N GLY A 101 -50.14 -4.89 3.04
CA GLY A 101 -49.17 -4.64 1.99
C GLY A 101 -48.86 -3.16 1.72
N LYS A 102 -49.51 -2.23 2.41
CA LYS A 102 -49.21 -0.81 2.34
C LYS A 102 -48.25 -0.41 3.46
N TRP A 103 -47.20 0.32 3.11
CA TRP A 103 -46.30 0.92 4.08
C TRP A 103 -47.01 2.03 4.90
N ASN A 104 -46.84 2.01 6.21
CA ASN A 104 -47.51 2.94 7.13
C ASN A 104 -46.72 4.24 7.39
N GLU A 105 -45.74 4.58 6.49
CA GLU A 105 -44.88 5.79 6.57
C GLU A 105 -44.14 6.00 7.91
N GLN A 106 -44.12 5.01 8.78
CA GLN A 106 -43.43 5.07 10.06
C GLN A 106 -42.28 4.09 10.09
N VAL A 107 -41.04 4.62 10.31
CA VAL A 107 -39.84 3.83 10.59
C VAL A 107 -39.79 3.60 12.09
N THR A 108 -39.87 2.36 12.51
CA THR A 108 -39.90 1.99 13.93
C THR A 108 -38.50 1.90 14.52
N ALA A 109 -38.27 2.61 15.63
CA ALA A 109 -37.03 2.56 16.38
C ALA A 109 -36.83 1.20 17.08
N PRO A 110 -35.56 0.81 17.38
CA PRO A 110 -35.23 -0.42 18.11
C PRO A 110 -36.02 -0.58 19.42
N GLY A 111 -36.38 -1.82 19.72
CA GLY A 111 -37.11 -2.17 20.94
C GLY A 111 -38.22 -3.17 20.72
N LEU A 112 -39.02 -3.40 21.77
CA LEU A 112 -40.23 -4.26 21.70
C LEU A 112 -41.40 -3.40 21.21
N ARG A 113 -42.02 -3.86 20.13
CA ARG A 113 -43.12 -3.17 19.47
C ARG A 113 -44.31 -4.14 19.25
N TRP A 114 -45.47 -3.59 19.01
CA TRP A 114 -46.68 -4.34 18.68
C TRP A 114 -47.15 -3.92 17.28
N ARG A 115 -47.47 -4.89 16.47
CA ARG A 115 -48.05 -4.75 15.10
C ARG A 115 -49.31 -5.53 14.97
N TRP A 116 -50.04 -5.29 13.91
CA TRP A 116 -51.15 -6.14 13.55
C TRP A 116 -50.64 -7.55 13.23
N PRO A 117 -51.20 -8.62 13.86
CA PRO A 117 -50.78 -9.98 13.56
C PRO A 117 -51.04 -10.38 12.11
N THR A 118 -50.24 -11.32 11.62
CA THR A 118 -50.50 -11.96 10.32
C THR A 118 -51.92 -12.50 10.25
N PRO A 119 -52.72 -12.32 9.12
CA PRO A 119 -52.24 -11.85 7.80
C PRO A 119 -52.40 -10.33 7.56
N ILE A 120 -52.81 -9.55 8.55
CA ILE A 120 -53.07 -8.11 8.38
C ILE A 120 -51.82 -7.28 8.30
N GLY A 121 -50.85 -7.57 9.17
CA GLY A 121 -49.58 -6.83 9.27
C GLY A 121 -48.36 -7.69 8.97
N GLU A 122 -47.39 -7.09 8.31
CA GLU A 122 -46.06 -7.62 8.05
C GLU A 122 -45.03 -6.61 8.47
N VAL A 123 -43.82 -7.06 8.90
CA VAL A 123 -42.72 -6.18 9.25
C VAL A 123 -41.49 -6.62 8.53
N LEU A 124 -40.81 -5.65 7.90
CA LEU A 124 -39.50 -5.81 7.31
C LEU A 124 -38.47 -5.12 8.23
N THR A 125 -37.40 -5.81 8.57
CA THR A 125 -36.36 -5.31 9.50
C THR A 125 -35.00 -5.32 8.83
N PRO A 126 -34.72 -4.38 7.88
CA PRO A 126 -33.40 -4.27 7.27
C PRO A 126 -32.38 -3.77 8.27
N ALA A 127 -31.15 -4.31 8.19
CA ALA A 127 -30.01 -3.93 9.03
C ALA A 127 -29.37 -2.64 8.50
N VAL A 128 -29.67 -1.49 9.11
CA VAL A 128 -29.22 -0.18 8.65
C VAL A 128 -27.77 0.17 9.09
N THR A 129 -27.32 -0.46 10.16
CA THR A 129 -25.96 -0.18 10.70
C THR A 129 -24.89 -1.08 10.08
N GLN A 130 -25.30 -2.16 9.43
CA GLN A 130 -24.39 -3.09 8.80
C GLN A 130 -23.79 -2.49 7.55
N ILE A 131 -22.45 -2.58 7.43
CA ILE A 131 -21.74 -2.23 6.21
C ILE A 131 -21.73 -3.45 5.29
N ASN A 132 -22.39 -3.33 4.16
CA ASN A 132 -22.38 -4.32 3.12
C ASN A 132 -21.18 -4.11 2.20
N ARG A 133 -20.61 -5.20 1.69
CA ARG A 133 -19.51 -5.17 0.74
C ARG A 133 -19.95 -5.80 -0.57
N LEU A 134 -19.65 -5.10 -1.64
CA LEU A 134 -19.91 -5.56 -2.99
C LEU A 134 -18.60 -5.58 -3.76
N ASN A 135 -18.20 -6.75 -4.21
CA ASN A 135 -16.99 -6.93 -5.01
C ASN A 135 -17.35 -6.90 -6.49
N ILE A 136 -16.60 -6.10 -7.27
CA ILE A 136 -16.79 -5.89 -8.70
C ILE A 136 -15.49 -6.20 -9.42
N GLY A 137 -15.57 -7.00 -10.49
CA GLY A 137 -14.41 -7.53 -11.23
C GLY A 137 -13.95 -8.90 -10.74
N PHE A 138 -14.19 -9.22 -9.48
CA PHE A 138 -13.77 -10.51 -8.90
C PHE A 138 -14.87 -11.10 -8.00
N ARG A 139 -14.78 -12.40 -7.79
CA ARG A 139 -15.61 -13.11 -6.82
C ARG A 139 -14.70 -13.73 -5.77
N ASP A 140 -14.90 -13.36 -4.51
CA ASP A 140 -14.27 -14.06 -3.41
C ASP A 140 -14.72 -15.51 -3.41
N SER A 141 -13.80 -16.42 -3.35
CA SER A 141 -14.14 -17.82 -3.12
C SER A 141 -14.59 -17.99 -1.68
N GLU A 142 -15.90 -18.08 -1.48
CA GLU A 142 -16.42 -18.59 -0.23
C GLU A 142 -15.77 -19.93 0.06
N ASN A 143 -15.29 -20.08 1.29
CA ASN A 143 -14.69 -21.31 1.80
C ASN A 143 -15.72 -22.48 1.79
N VAL A 144 -15.96 -23.03 0.64
CA VAL A 144 -16.67 -24.31 0.53
C VAL A 144 -15.63 -25.41 0.71
N GLY A 145 -15.56 -25.93 1.94
CA GLY A 145 -14.77 -27.13 2.22
C GLY A 145 -13.28 -26.96 2.53
N GLY A 146 -12.85 -25.86 3.12
CA GLY A 146 -11.51 -25.74 3.74
C GLY A 146 -10.33 -25.66 2.75
N ARG A 147 -10.56 -25.43 1.47
CA ARG A 147 -9.55 -25.07 0.49
C ARG A 147 -9.77 -23.63 0.06
N ALA A 148 -8.79 -22.76 0.32
CA ALA A 148 -8.77 -21.42 -0.25
C ALA A 148 -8.68 -21.58 -1.79
N SER A 149 -9.80 -21.37 -2.47
CA SER A 149 -9.80 -21.22 -3.92
C SER A 149 -9.34 -19.77 -4.21
N SER A 150 -8.49 -19.58 -5.18
CA SER A 150 -8.10 -18.25 -5.64
C SER A 150 -9.34 -17.46 -6.09
N ALA A 151 -9.37 -16.16 -5.80
CA ALA A 151 -10.41 -15.27 -6.32
C ALA A 151 -10.53 -15.47 -7.84
N ARG A 152 -11.77 -15.54 -8.32
CA ARG A 152 -12.06 -15.73 -9.75
C ARG A 152 -12.35 -14.38 -10.38
N ASP A 153 -11.53 -13.98 -11.33
CA ASP A 153 -11.74 -12.75 -12.10
C ASP A 153 -12.96 -12.87 -13.03
N VAL A 154 -13.73 -11.80 -13.10
CA VAL A 154 -14.88 -11.65 -13.97
C VAL A 154 -14.59 -10.55 -14.97
N THR A 155 -13.90 -10.88 -16.05
CA THR A 155 -13.40 -9.95 -17.06
C THR A 155 -14.46 -9.04 -17.70
N GLY A 156 -15.71 -9.46 -17.71
CA GLY A 156 -16.83 -8.63 -18.20
C GLY A 156 -17.11 -7.40 -17.33
N GLU A 157 -16.77 -7.45 -16.05
CA GLU A 157 -16.99 -6.39 -15.06
C GLU A 157 -15.71 -5.55 -14.82
N SER A 158 -14.52 -6.17 -14.97
CA SER A 158 -13.24 -5.55 -14.62
C SER A 158 -12.56 -4.79 -15.76
N LEU A 159 -12.85 -5.17 -17.02
CA LEU A 159 -12.19 -4.52 -18.18
C LEU A 159 -12.80 -3.15 -18.46
N MET A 160 -11.94 -2.13 -18.41
CA MET A 160 -12.27 -0.73 -18.62
C MET A 160 -11.29 -0.04 -19.57
N LEU A 161 -11.78 0.95 -20.32
CA LEU A 161 -10.95 1.74 -21.22
C LEU A 161 -10.55 3.05 -20.53
N THR A 162 -9.27 3.37 -20.55
CA THR A 162 -8.70 4.61 -20.01
C THR A 162 -8.71 5.74 -21.04
N SER A 163 -8.45 7.01 -20.61
CA SER A 163 -8.45 8.20 -21.48
C SER A 163 -7.39 8.14 -22.58
N ASP A 164 -6.31 7.40 -22.37
CA ASP A 164 -5.21 7.17 -23.30
C ASP A 164 -5.39 5.92 -24.18
N GLN A 165 -6.63 5.43 -24.27
CA GLN A 165 -7.05 4.29 -25.12
C GLN A 165 -6.37 2.96 -24.76
N ASN A 166 -5.92 2.82 -23.54
CA ASN A 166 -5.45 1.56 -23.00
C ASN A 166 -6.60 0.79 -22.32
N ILE A 167 -6.52 -0.53 -22.34
CA ILE A 167 -7.43 -1.39 -21.59
C ILE A 167 -6.78 -1.68 -20.24
N SER A 168 -7.52 -1.46 -19.16
CA SER A 168 -7.13 -1.81 -17.80
C SER A 168 -8.09 -2.83 -17.21
N ASP A 169 -7.54 -3.73 -16.40
CA ASP A 169 -8.26 -4.67 -15.56
C ASP A 169 -8.35 -4.06 -14.17
N VAL A 170 -9.57 -3.66 -13.76
CA VAL A 170 -9.82 -2.89 -12.53
C VAL A 170 -10.78 -3.64 -11.63
N ASP A 171 -10.24 -4.19 -10.55
CA ASP A 171 -11.02 -4.82 -9.49
C ASP A 171 -11.22 -3.85 -8.33
N PHE A 172 -12.44 -3.73 -7.85
CA PHE A 172 -12.76 -2.83 -6.75
C PHE A 172 -13.88 -3.35 -5.87
N THR A 173 -13.91 -2.84 -4.64
CA THR A 173 -14.92 -3.15 -3.64
C THR A 173 -15.63 -1.88 -3.24
N VAL A 174 -16.96 -1.93 -3.24
CA VAL A 174 -17.83 -0.88 -2.75
C VAL A 174 -18.35 -1.26 -1.37
N GLN A 175 -18.17 -0.38 -0.39
CA GLN A 175 -18.71 -0.50 0.94
C GLN A 175 -19.88 0.48 1.08
N TRP A 176 -21.03 -0.04 1.43
CA TRP A 176 -22.24 0.75 1.51
C TRP A 176 -23.12 0.32 2.68
N ARG A 177 -23.98 1.20 3.11
CA ARG A 177 -24.98 0.94 4.14
C ARG A 177 -26.34 1.56 3.74
N ILE A 178 -27.39 1.09 4.40
CA ILE A 178 -28.72 1.62 4.21
C ILE A 178 -28.84 2.93 4.99
N ALA A 179 -29.09 4.04 4.31
CA ALA A 179 -29.36 5.34 4.91
C ALA A 179 -30.84 5.50 5.23
N ASP A 180 -31.69 5.27 4.26
CA ASP A 180 -33.15 5.24 4.43
C ASP A 180 -33.70 3.86 4.07
N PRO A 181 -34.21 3.10 5.07
CA PRO A 181 -34.72 1.76 4.81
C PRO A 181 -36.03 1.74 4.01
N SER A 182 -36.78 2.83 3.98
CA SER A 182 -38.04 2.93 3.18
C SER A 182 -37.72 3.02 1.70
N ASP A 183 -36.81 3.93 1.35
CA ASP A 183 -36.40 4.12 -0.04
C ASP A 183 -35.67 2.88 -0.57
N TYR A 184 -34.83 2.27 0.27
CA TYR A 184 -34.12 1.04 -0.06
C TYR A 184 -35.05 -0.14 -0.44
N LEU A 185 -36.20 -0.28 0.27
CA LEU A 185 -37.11 -1.42 0.08
C LEU A 185 -38.20 -1.16 -0.96
N PHE A 186 -38.60 0.10 -1.15
CA PHE A 186 -39.81 0.39 -1.97
C PHE A 186 -39.50 1.12 -3.27
N ASN A 187 -38.37 1.84 -3.36
CA ASN A 187 -38.02 2.58 -4.58
C ASN A 187 -37.30 1.72 -5.62
N ILE A 188 -36.58 0.68 -5.17
CA ILE A 188 -35.76 -0.14 -6.05
C ILE A 188 -36.10 -1.62 -5.89
N LEU A 189 -36.29 -2.32 -7.02
CA LEU A 189 -36.64 -3.74 -7.03
C LEU A 189 -35.50 -4.64 -6.57
N ALA A 190 -34.29 -4.37 -7.03
CA ALA A 190 -33.09 -5.16 -6.73
C ALA A 190 -31.91 -4.22 -6.33
N PRO A 191 -31.87 -3.77 -5.07
CA PRO A 191 -30.90 -2.75 -4.65
C PRO A 191 -29.44 -3.14 -4.87
N GLU A 192 -29.05 -4.38 -4.57
CA GLU A 192 -27.67 -4.84 -4.72
C GLU A 192 -27.21 -4.85 -6.19
N GLU A 193 -28.07 -5.33 -7.09
CA GLU A 193 -27.78 -5.33 -8.53
C GLU A 193 -27.73 -3.90 -9.09
N THR A 194 -28.59 -3.01 -8.58
CA THR A 194 -28.60 -1.59 -8.96
C THR A 194 -27.33 -0.89 -8.50
N VAL A 195 -26.89 -1.10 -7.24
CA VAL A 195 -25.62 -0.57 -6.74
C VAL A 195 -24.46 -1.09 -7.58
N LYS A 196 -24.49 -2.37 -7.95
CA LYS A 196 -23.45 -2.96 -8.78
C LYS A 196 -23.37 -2.29 -10.15
N ALA A 197 -24.48 -2.21 -10.87
CA ALA A 197 -24.53 -1.60 -12.19
C ALA A 197 -24.16 -0.10 -12.16
N ALA A 198 -24.62 0.62 -11.15
CA ALA A 198 -24.26 2.02 -10.94
C ALA A 198 -22.77 2.18 -10.64
N ALA A 199 -22.19 1.31 -9.80
CA ALA A 199 -20.78 1.34 -9.45
C ALA A 199 -19.88 1.01 -10.65
N GLU A 200 -20.24 0.01 -11.45
CA GLU A 200 -19.54 -0.29 -12.70
C GLU A 200 -19.56 0.91 -13.67
N SER A 201 -20.73 1.57 -13.79
CA SER A 201 -20.91 2.72 -14.65
C SER A 201 -20.10 3.92 -14.17
N ALA A 202 -20.14 4.23 -12.87
CA ALA A 202 -19.40 5.31 -12.26
C ALA A 202 -17.89 5.10 -12.37
N MET A 203 -17.40 3.89 -12.06
CA MET A 203 -15.98 3.56 -12.18
C MET A 203 -15.52 3.67 -13.64
N ARG A 204 -16.30 3.13 -14.58
CA ARG A 204 -15.97 3.20 -16.00
C ARG A 204 -15.90 4.62 -16.53
N GLU A 205 -16.75 5.52 -16.04
CA GLU A 205 -16.72 6.93 -16.38
C GLU A 205 -15.44 7.61 -15.84
N VAL A 206 -15.12 7.41 -14.56
CA VAL A 206 -13.93 8.03 -13.93
C VAL A 206 -12.63 7.48 -14.52
N VAL A 207 -12.53 6.17 -14.73
CA VAL A 207 -11.38 5.52 -15.38
C VAL A 207 -11.24 6.00 -16.83
N GLY A 208 -12.36 6.20 -17.55
CA GLY A 208 -12.35 6.75 -18.91
C GLY A 208 -11.81 8.18 -19.03
N GLN A 209 -11.79 8.92 -17.94
CA GLN A 209 -11.21 10.27 -17.87
C GLN A 209 -9.76 10.27 -17.36
N THR A 210 -9.27 9.16 -16.83
CA THR A 210 -7.94 9.01 -16.21
C THR A 210 -6.99 8.26 -17.15
N LYS A 211 -5.71 8.63 -17.16
CA LYS A 211 -4.67 7.91 -17.89
C LYS A 211 -4.26 6.65 -17.10
N LEU A 212 -3.85 5.61 -17.84
CA LEU A 212 -3.43 4.35 -17.21
C LEU A 212 -2.25 4.53 -16.25
N ASP A 213 -1.22 5.29 -16.66
CA ASP A 213 -0.06 5.54 -15.80
C ASP A 213 -0.44 6.22 -14.48
N ASP A 214 -1.36 7.19 -14.52
CA ASP A 214 -1.87 7.91 -13.34
C ASP A 214 -2.72 6.99 -12.46
N LEU A 215 -3.55 6.15 -13.08
CA LEU A 215 -4.40 5.17 -12.39
C LEU A 215 -3.57 4.12 -11.62
N LEU A 216 -2.42 3.73 -12.17
CA LEU A 216 -1.51 2.78 -11.53
C LEU A 216 -0.70 3.40 -10.38
N THR A 217 -0.51 4.72 -10.35
CA THR A 217 0.42 5.41 -9.44
C THR A 217 -0.25 6.47 -8.57
N THR A 218 -0.40 7.67 -9.10
CA THR A 218 -0.71 8.90 -8.33
C THR A 218 -2.18 9.18 -8.16
N ALA A 219 -3.01 8.83 -9.16
CA ALA A 219 -4.44 9.17 -9.17
C ALA A 219 -5.33 8.14 -8.47
N ARG A 220 -4.76 7.04 -7.97
CA ARG A 220 -5.54 5.92 -7.39
C ARG A 220 -6.52 6.37 -6.29
N GLU A 221 -6.09 7.24 -5.41
CA GLU A 221 -6.92 7.76 -4.31
C GLU A 221 -7.99 8.72 -4.84
N GLY A 222 -7.61 9.60 -5.78
CA GLY A 222 -8.55 10.52 -6.44
C GLY A 222 -9.65 9.76 -7.18
N VAL A 223 -9.31 8.72 -7.94
CA VAL A 223 -10.29 7.87 -8.66
C VAL A 223 -11.27 7.19 -7.69
N GLN A 224 -10.82 6.74 -6.52
CA GLN A 224 -11.71 6.15 -5.50
C GLN A 224 -12.72 7.18 -4.98
N ASP A 225 -12.25 8.40 -4.69
CA ASP A 225 -13.10 9.48 -4.17
C ASP A 225 -14.06 10.01 -5.23
N ASP A 226 -13.60 10.23 -6.45
CA ASP A 226 -14.44 10.69 -7.56
C ASP A 226 -15.52 9.65 -7.89
N THR A 227 -15.14 8.38 -7.93
CA THR A 227 -16.11 7.28 -8.13
C THR A 227 -17.13 7.23 -7.01
N ARG A 228 -16.70 7.41 -5.74
CA ARG A 228 -17.61 7.45 -4.59
C ARG A 228 -18.64 8.58 -4.72
N ILE A 229 -18.17 9.78 -5.08
CA ILE A 229 -19.02 10.96 -5.24
C ILE A 229 -19.99 10.77 -6.39
N LEU A 230 -19.51 10.30 -7.53
CA LEU A 230 -20.35 10.06 -8.70
C LEU A 230 -21.38 8.96 -8.44
N LEU A 231 -20.96 7.84 -7.85
CA LEU A 231 -21.83 6.73 -7.48
C LEU A 231 -22.93 7.19 -6.49
N GLN A 232 -22.55 7.97 -5.47
CA GLN A 232 -23.52 8.53 -4.53
C GLN A 232 -24.55 9.41 -5.26
N SER A 233 -24.11 10.29 -6.17
CA SER A 233 -25.01 11.15 -6.93
C SER A 233 -25.99 10.38 -7.81
N ILE A 234 -25.55 9.28 -8.42
CA ILE A 234 -26.39 8.38 -9.23
C ILE A 234 -27.44 7.72 -8.33
N LEU A 235 -27.04 7.16 -7.19
CA LEU A 235 -27.96 6.49 -6.27
C LEU A 235 -28.96 7.46 -5.63
N ASP A 236 -28.52 8.68 -5.33
CA ASP A 236 -29.41 9.75 -4.82
C ASP A 236 -30.45 10.15 -5.88
N SER A 237 -30.07 10.20 -7.16
CA SER A 237 -31.00 10.48 -8.25
C SER A 237 -32.09 9.41 -8.43
N TYR A 238 -31.78 8.18 -8.04
CA TYR A 238 -32.73 7.06 -8.03
C TYR A 238 -33.56 7.00 -6.75
N GLY A 239 -33.26 7.81 -5.75
CA GLY A 239 -33.87 7.72 -4.42
C GLY A 239 -33.63 6.37 -3.78
N ALA A 240 -32.40 5.86 -3.88
CA ALA A 240 -32.04 4.49 -3.46
C ALA A 240 -32.01 4.28 -1.94
N GLY A 241 -31.96 5.34 -1.16
CA GLY A 241 -31.84 5.27 0.30
C GLY A 241 -30.53 4.60 0.74
N ILE A 242 -29.47 4.64 -0.08
CA ILE A 242 -28.18 3.99 0.15
C ILE A 242 -27.10 5.07 0.33
N ASN A 243 -26.23 4.86 1.30
CA ASN A 243 -25.05 5.69 1.51
C ASN A 243 -23.79 4.89 1.19
N ILE A 244 -22.93 5.44 0.34
CA ILE A 244 -21.65 4.86 -0.02
C ILE A 244 -20.60 5.34 0.96
N GLU A 245 -20.08 4.42 1.78
CA GLU A 245 -19.03 4.71 2.77
C GLU A 245 -17.67 4.83 2.10
N ARG A 246 -17.35 3.87 1.22
CA ARG A 246 -16.04 3.82 0.57
C ARG A 246 -16.09 3.02 -0.74
N VAL A 247 -15.31 3.48 -1.70
CA VAL A 247 -14.91 2.71 -2.88
C VAL A 247 -13.41 2.42 -2.74
N GLN A 248 -13.01 1.18 -2.91
CA GLN A 248 -11.63 0.74 -2.72
C GLN A 248 -11.18 -0.08 -3.92
N LEU A 249 -10.15 0.42 -4.63
CA LEU A 249 -9.47 -0.32 -5.68
C LEU A 249 -8.62 -1.44 -5.07
N GLN A 250 -8.85 -2.67 -5.51
CA GLN A 250 -8.10 -3.85 -5.08
C GLN A 250 -6.93 -4.10 -6.03
N LYS A 251 -7.22 -4.35 -7.28
CA LYS A 251 -6.28 -4.64 -8.34
C LYS A 251 -6.47 -3.66 -9.48
N THR A 252 -5.39 -3.19 -10.06
CA THR A 252 -5.41 -2.39 -11.28
C THR A 252 -4.18 -2.78 -12.08
N GLU A 253 -4.38 -3.45 -13.19
CA GLU A 253 -3.29 -3.98 -14.03
C GLU A 253 -3.66 -3.90 -15.52
N ALA A 254 -2.66 -4.00 -16.38
CA ALA A 254 -2.91 -4.24 -17.79
C ALA A 254 -3.36 -5.69 -18.00
N PRO A 255 -4.29 -5.97 -18.91
CA PRO A 255 -4.74 -7.32 -19.19
C PRO A 255 -3.59 -8.24 -19.60
N PRO A 256 -3.57 -9.54 -19.18
CA PRO A 256 -2.49 -10.46 -19.43
C PRO A 256 -1.99 -10.54 -20.89
N PRO A 257 -2.85 -10.46 -21.91
CA PRO A 257 -2.40 -10.56 -23.30
C PRO A 257 -1.53 -9.38 -23.79
N VAL A 258 -1.61 -8.22 -23.11
CA VAL A 258 -0.91 -6.98 -23.54
C VAL A 258 0.17 -6.53 -22.55
N ILE A 259 0.35 -7.24 -21.46
CA ILE A 259 1.28 -6.85 -20.38
C ILE A 259 2.73 -6.77 -20.86
N ASP A 260 3.15 -7.67 -21.74
CA ASP A 260 4.51 -7.69 -22.27
C ASP A 260 4.76 -6.47 -23.20
N ALA A 261 3.80 -6.16 -24.06
CA ALA A 261 3.88 -5.00 -24.93
C ALA A 261 3.88 -3.69 -24.14
N PHE A 262 3.08 -3.61 -23.08
CA PHE A 262 3.05 -2.47 -22.17
C PHE A 262 4.40 -2.29 -21.45
N ASN A 263 4.97 -3.36 -20.94
CA ASN A 263 6.29 -3.35 -20.31
C ASN A 263 7.40 -2.94 -21.29
N ASP A 264 7.29 -3.30 -22.58
CA ASP A 264 8.24 -2.85 -23.61
C ASP A 264 8.16 -1.34 -23.84
N VAL A 265 6.96 -0.78 -23.91
CA VAL A 265 6.74 0.67 -24.02
C VAL A 265 7.29 1.40 -22.81
N GLN A 266 7.05 0.89 -21.59
CA GLN A 266 7.58 1.48 -20.37
C GLN A 266 9.12 1.42 -20.33
N ARG A 267 9.73 0.33 -20.75
CA ARG A 267 11.19 0.22 -20.86
C ARG A 267 11.74 1.23 -21.87
N ALA A 268 11.11 1.37 -23.02
CA ALA A 268 11.54 2.31 -24.05
C ALA A 268 11.44 3.78 -23.55
N ARG A 269 10.39 4.14 -22.79
CA ARG A 269 10.27 5.47 -22.16
C ARG A 269 11.37 5.72 -21.13
N GLN A 270 11.63 4.74 -20.26
CA GLN A 270 12.72 4.83 -19.27
C GLN A 270 14.09 4.95 -19.93
N ASP A 271 14.32 4.24 -21.03
CA ASP A 271 15.55 4.34 -21.80
C ASP A 271 15.70 5.72 -22.44
N GLN A 272 14.63 6.28 -22.99
CA GLN A 272 14.60 7.64 -23.51
C GLN A 272 14.96 8.67 -22.43
N GLU A 273 14.31 8.61 -21.27
CA GLU A 273 14.59 9.50 -20.15
C GLU A 273 16.04 9.35 -19.64
N ARG A 274 16.53 8.11 -19.56
CA ARG A 274 17.90 7.83 -19.17
C ARG A 274 18.91 8.46 -20.13
N LEU A 275 18.70 8.30 -21.44
CA LEU A 275 19.57 8.89 -22.46
C LEU A 275 19.52 10.42 -22.39
N GLN A 276 18.34 10.99 -22.18
CA GLN A 276 18.17 12.45 -22.05
C GLN A 276 18.91 12.99 -20.82
N ASN A 277 18.73 12.33 -19.67
CA ASN A 277 19.44 12.68 -18.42
C ASN A 277 20.96 12.52 -18.56
N GLN A 278 21.44 11.48 -19.24
CA GLN A 278 22.86 11.30 -19.54
C GLN A 278 23.41 12.40 -20.43
N ALA A 279 22.68 12.78 -21.49
CA ALA A 279 23.09 13.86 -22.37
C ALA A 279 23.12 15.23 -21.66
N GLU A 280 22.15 15.50 -20.79
CA GLU A 280 22.14 16.70 -19.95
C GLU A 280 23.28 16.72 -18.94
N ALA A 281 23.53 15.62 -18.27
CA ALA A 281 24.66 15.49 -17.33
C ALA A 281 25.99 15.68 -18.06
N TYR A 282 26.14 15.11 -19.25
CA TYR A 282 27.31 15.31 -20.09
C TYR A 282 27.48 16.78 -20.47
N ARG A 283 26.44 17.42 -20.98
CA ARG A 283 26.44 18.87 -21.32
C ARG A 283 26.82 19.74 -20.11
N ASN A 284 26.19 19.45 -18.95
CA ASN A 284 26.41 20.21 -17.72
C ASN A 284 27.82 20.03 -17.15
N ARG A 285 28.51 18.94 -17.51
CA ARG A 285 29.91 18.72 -17.17
C ARG A 285 30.88 19.38 -18.15
N ILE A 286 30.69 19.14 -19.45
CA ILE A 286 31.66 19.56 -20.47
C ILE A 286 31.64 21.09 -20.68
N VAL A 287 30.47 21.69 -20.77
CA VAL A 287 30.37 23.14 -21.08
C VAL A 287 31.00 24.02 -19.97
N PRO A 288 30.73 23.80 -18.66
CA PRO A 288 31.39 24.57 -17.60
C PRO A 288 32.89 24.32 -17.53
N THR A 289 33.33 23.05 -17.72
CA THR A 289 34.75 22.70 -17.72
C THR A 289 35.50 23.43 -18.85
N ALA A 290 34.97 23.34 -20.09
CA ALA A 290 35.61 24.04 -21.20
C ALA A 290 35.62 25.57 -21.05
N ARG A 291 34.56 26.15 -20.47
CA ARG A 291 34.53 27.60 -20.13
C ARG A 291 35.56 27.94 -19.05
N GLY A 292 35.67 27.10 -18.05
CA GLY A 292 36.68 27.28 -16.99
C GLY A 292 38.10 27.20 -17.51
N GLU A 293 38.40 26.21 -18.35
CA GLU A 293 39.73 26.06 -19.01
C GLU A 293 40.01 27.28 -19.93
N ALA A 294 39.06 27.71 -20.73
CA ALA A 294 39.24 28.90 -21.58
C ALA A 294 39.45 30.16 -20.77
N ALA A 295 38.73 30.38 -19.69
CA ALA A 295 38.94 31.49 -18.76
C ALA A 295 40.29 31.42 -18.10
N GLY A 296 40.73 30.22 -17.64
CA GLY A 296 42.06 30.00 -17.06
C GLY A 296 43.18 30.37 -18.03
N LEU A 297 43.11 29.94 -19.30
CA LEU A 297 44.08 30.29 -20.33
C LEU A 297 44.13 31.78 -20.60
N LEU A 298 42.98 32.47 -20.63
CA LEU A 298 42.95 33.92 -20.81
C LEU A 298 43.58 34.68 -19.65
N GLU A 299 43.32 34.24 -18.40
CA GLU A 299 43.90 34.86 -17.21
C GLU A 299 45.41 34.59 -17.11
N GLU A 300 45.86 33.35 -17.42
CA GLU A 300 47.30 33.04 -17.51
C GLU A 300 48.01 33.90 -18.55
N ALA A 301 47.42 34.06 -19.73
CA ALA A 301 47.99 34.92 -20.78
C ALA A 301 48.04 36.39 -20.35
N ALA A 302 46.97 36.87 -19.68
CA ALA A 302 46.97 38.22 -19.12
C ALA A 302 48.01 38.44 -18.04
N ALA A 303 48.13 37.50 -17.11
CA ALA A 303 49.10 37.50 -16.05
C ALA A 303 50.55 37.42 -16.60
N TYR A 304 50.79 36.58 -17.62
CA TYR A 304 52.08 36.47 -18.30
C TYR A 304 52.44 37.80 -18.94
N ARG A 305 51.52 38.41 -19.72
CA ARG A 305 51.73 39.71 -20.36
C ARG A 305 52.08 40.78 -19.32
N GLU A 306 51.33 40.83 -18.20
CA GLU A 306 51.57 41.82 -17.17
C GLU A 306 52.93 41.61 -16.47
N ARG A 307 53.30 40.38 -16.22
CA ARG A 307 54.59 40.01 -15.67
C ARG A 307 55.75 40.49 -16.59
N VAL A 308 55.67 40.14 -17.87
CA VAL A 308 56.72 40.55 -18.83
C VAL A 308 56.85 42.07 -18.92
N ILE A 309 55.69 42.79 -18.95
CA ILE A 309 55.71 44.25 -18.96
C ILE A 309 56.35 44.83 -17.69
N LYS A 310 55.99 44.29 -16.51
CA LYS A 310 56.51 44.71 -15.22
C LYS A 310 58.00 44.40 -15.07
N GLU A 311 58.46 43.24 -15.53
CA GLU A 311 59.88 42.88 -15.59
C GLU A 311 60.64 43.83 -16.46
N ALA A 312 60.19 44.11 -17.70
CA ALA A 312 60.84 45.04 -18.59
C ALA A 312 60.85 46.49 -18.05
N GLN A 313 59.75 46.94 -17.44
CA GLN A 313 59.72 48.23 -16.74
C GLN A 313 60.69 48.30 -15.55
N GLY A 314 60.75 47.19 -14.78
CA GLY A 314 61.70 47.09 -13.65
C GLY A 314 63.17 47.16 -14.12
N GLU A 315 63.49 46.40 -15.18
CA GLU A 315 64.80 46.43 -15.80
C GLU A 315 65.17 47.81 -16.34
N ALA A 316 64.25 48.47 -17.04
CA ALA A 316 64.48 49.86 -17.54
C ALA A 316 64.68 50.83 -16.38
N ALA A 317 63.85 50.81 -15.35
CA ALA A 317 64.00 51.68 -14.18
C ALA A 317 65.30 51.39 -13.43
N ARG A 318 65.74 50.13 -13.30
CA ARG A 318 67.03 49.76 -12.74
C ARG A 318 68.19 50.31 -13.58
N PHE A 319 68.07 50.18 -14.89
CA PHE A 319 69.12 50.73 -15.79
C PHE A 319 69.21 52.26 -15.63
N ASP A 320 68.12 52.99 -15.60
CA ASP A 320 68.08 54.45 -15.43
C ASP A 320 68.73 54.87 -14.09
N GLN A 321 68.45 54.13 -12.99
CA GLN A 321 69.07 54.39 -11.69
C GLN A 321 70.55 54.11 -11.70
N ILE A 322 71.01 53.04 -12.31
CA ILE A 322 72.41 52.69 -12.45
C ILE A 322 73.10 53.75 -13.35
N PHE A 323 72.45 54.16 -14.43
CA PHE A 323 72.97 55.19 -15.36
C PHE A 323 73.16 56.52 -14.67
N ALA A 324 72.18 56.98 -13.89
CA ALA A 324 72.30 58.20 -13.09
C ALA A 324 73.43 58.13 -12.09
N THR A 325 73.65 57.01 -11.42
CA THR A 325 74.77 56.77 -10.49
C THR A 325 76.13 56.73 -11.23
N TYR A 326 76.13 56.14 -12.44
CA TYR A 326 77.32 56.11 -13.28
C TYR A 326 77.73 57.51 -13.75
N GLN A 327 76.78 58.34 -14.13
CA GLN A 327 77.09 59.73 -14.51
C GLN A 327 77.79 60.52 -13.35
N ALA A 328 77.33 60.25 -12.10
CA ALA A 328 77.90 60.94 -10.93
C ALA A 328 79.32 60.46 -10.55
N ALA A 329 79.58 59.13 -10.69
CA ALA A 329 80.89 58.54 -10.31
C ALA A 329 81.24 57.30 -11.17
N PRO A 330 81.83 57.47 -12.38
CA PRO A 330 81.93 56.37 -13.37
C PRO A 330 82.85 55.22 -12.90
N GLU A 331 83.96 55.53 -12.32
CA GLU A 331 85.01 54.53 -11.90
C GLU A 331 84.47 53.64 -10.75
N VAL A 332 83.81 54.23 -9.76
CA VAL A 332 83.32 53.52 -8.60
C VAL A 332 82.13 52.61 -9.00
N THR A 333 81.28 53.10 -9.83
CA THR A 333 80.08 52.36 -10.32
C THR A 333 80.49 51.16 -11.17
N ARG A 334 81.47 51.32 -12.09
CA ARG A 334 82.05 50.20 -12.88
C ARG A 334 82.61 49.11 -12.03
N ARG A 335 83.40 49.49 -11.00
CA ARG A 335 83.99 48.52 -10.09
C ARG A 335 82.93 47.75 -9.26
N ARG A 336 81.92 48.47 -8.81
CA ARG A 336 80.80 47.85 -8.09
C ARG A 336 80.01 46.87 -8.96
N LEU A 337 79.65 47.23 -10.15
CA LEU A 337 78.92 46.36 -11.09
C LEU A 337 79.79 45.13 -11.44
N TYR A 338 81.06 45.27 -11.64
CA TYR A 338 81.95 44.13 -11.87
C TYR A 338 81.96 43.12 -10.69
N ILE A 339 82.04 43.62 -9.47
CA ILE A 339 82.01 42.80 -8.28
C ILE A 339 80.64 42.13 -8.07
N GLU A 340 79.54 42.86 -8.34
CA GLU A 340 78.18 42.29 -8.26
C GLU A 340 77.97 41.19 -9.31
N THR A 341 78.37 41.38 -10.56
CA THR A 341 78.21 40.35 -11.62
C THR A 341 79.13 39.13 -11.32
N LEU A 342 80.33 39.38 -10.82
CA LEU A 342 81.26 38.30 -10.39
C LEU A 342 80.64 37.49 -9.22
N ARG A 343 80.04 38.16 -8.26
CA ARG A 343 79.28 37.49 -7.17
C ARG A 343 78.18 36.66 -7.67
N ASP A 344 77.33 37.20 -8.53
CA ASP A 344 76.15 36.46 -9.07
C ASP A 344 76.55 35.23 -9.90
N VAL A 345 77.64 35.35 -10.68
CA VAL A 345 78.20 34.20 -11.42
C VAL A 345 78.79 33.17 -10.43
N LEU A 346 79.50 33.64 -9.40
CA LEU A 346 80.05 32.73 -8.40
C LEU A 346 78.97 32.07 -7.51
N GLU A 347 77.88 32.73 -7.24
CA GLU A 347 76.75 32.11 -6.49
C GLU A 347 76.09 30.98 -7.28
N ARG A 348 76.00 31.10 -8.60
CA ARG A 348 75.34 30.06 -9.47
C ARG A 348 76.34 28.99 -9.90
N ALA A 349 77.64 29.19 -9.76
CA ALA A 349 78.68 28.20 -10.11
C ALA A 349 78.89 27.21 -8.98
N ASN A 350 78.85 25.92 -9.26
CA ASN A 350 79.32 24.89 -8.35
C ASN A 350 80.82 25.03 -8.19
N LYS A 351 81.29 25.59 -7.03
CA LYS A 351 82.67 25.90 -6.77
C LYS A 351 83.22 24.97 -5.71
N VAL A 352 84.41 24.47 -5.97
CA VAL A 352 85.27 23.74 -5.01
C VAL A 352 86.42 24.60 -4.71
N ILE A 353 86.56 25.06 -3.45
CA ILE A 353 87.68 25.81 -2.97
C ILE A 353 88.70 24.81 -2.46
N ILE A 354 89.84 24.76 -3.07
CA ILE A 354 90.98 23.92 -2.63
C ILE A 354 91.94 24.88 -1.91
N ASP A 355 92.11 24.70 -0.61
CA ASP A 355 93.10 25.44 0.20
C ASP A 355 94.48 24.78 0.05
N GLU A 356 95.42 25.50 -0.55
CA GLU A 356 96.78 25.05 -0.74
C GLU A 356 97.67 25.23 0.52
N GLY A 357 97.08 25.58 1.67
CA GLY A 357 97.81 26.12 2.83
C GLY A 357 98.07 25.19 3.99
N ALA A 358 98.12 23.85 3.88
CA ALA A 358 98.57 23.03 5.00
C ALA A 358 99.22 21.70 4.55
N GLY A 359 100.55 21.76 4.41
CA GLY A 359 101.43 20.58 4.55
C GLY A 359 101.55 19.68 3.34
N GLY A 360 102.73 19.71 2.76
CA GLY A 360 103.31 18.87 1.76
C GLY A 360 102.70 17.52 1.43
N GLY A 361 102.47 17.33 0.16
CA GLY A 361 102.43 15.99 -0.42
C GLY A 361 101.06 15.52 -0.89
N GLN A 362 101.09 15.32 -2.20
CA GLN A 362 100.11 14.54 -2.98
C GLN A 362 98.87 15.29 -3.49
N GLY A 363 98.95 15.52 -4.76
CA GLY A 363 97.91 16.23 -5.50
C GLY A 363 96.50 15.66 -5.25
N VAL A 364 95.58 16.55 -4.97
CA VAL A 364 94.18 16.21 -4.90
C VAL A 364 93.67 15.82 -6.30
N VAL A 365 93.34 14.57 -6.51
CA VAL A 365 92.67 14.10 -7.74
C VAL A 365 91.21 14.53 -7.63
N PRO A 366 90.71 15.38 -8.52
CA PRO A 366 89.33 15.76 -8.47
C PRO A 366 88.44 14.53 -8.79
N TYR A 367 87.88 13.97 -7.76
CA TYR A 367 86.86 12.90 -7.92
C TYR A 367 85.56 13.54 -8.38
N LEU A 368 85.19 13.40 -9.65
CA LEU A 368 83.89 13.73 -10.17
C LEU A 368 82.97 12.56 -9.92
N PRO A 369 82.03 12.64 -9.02
CA PRO A 369 81.05 11.54 -8.84
C PRO A 369 80.11 11.49 -10.04
N LEU A 370 80.37 10.58 -10.98
CA LEU A 370 79.59 10.35 -12.17
C LEU A 370 78.14 9.98 -11.84
N ASN A 371 77.84 9.60 -10.62
CA ASN A 371 76.48 9.27 -10.17
C ASN A 371 75.57 10.50 -9.98
N GLU A 372 76.10 11.71 -9.73
CA GLU A 372 75.28 12.91 -9.62
C GLU A 372 74.87 13.49 -10.97
N LEU A 373 75.61 13.27 -12.01
CA LEU A 373 75.23 13.67 -13.37
C LEU A 373 74.06 12.88 -13.92
N ASN A 374 73.90 11.64 -13.45
CA ASN A 374 72.75 10.81 -13.82
C ASN A 374 71.52 11.13 -13.01
N ARG A 375 71.65 11.66 -11.79
CA ARG A 375 70.48 12.01 -10.94
C ARG A 375 69.74 13.25 -11.44
N ASN A 376 70.47 14.26 -11.88
CA ASN A 376 69.83 15.46 -12.49
C ASN A 376 69.23 15.24 -13.87
N ARG A 377 69.51 14.09 -14.53
CA ARG A 377 68.92 13.74 -15.83
C ARG A 377 67.63 12.97 -15.67
N SER A 378 67.43 12.29 -14.52
CA SER A 378 66.21 11.54 -14.24
C SER A 378 65.08 12.38 -13.63
N GLU A 379 65.39 13.52 -13.01
CA GLU A 379 64.33 14.41 -12.47
C GLU A 379 63.66 15.28 -13.53
N ASN A 380 64.25 15.43 -14.69
CA ASN A 380 63.69 16.27 -15.76
C ASN A 380 62.87 15.49 -16.83
N THR A 381 62.65 14.17 -16.63
CA THR A 381 61.89 13.31 -17.56
C THR A 381 60.59 12.78 -16.96
N GLY A 382 60.25 13.14 -15.69
CA GLY A 382 59.08 12.64 -14.97
C GLY A 382 57.88 13.56 -14.94
N GLY A 383 57.78 14.57 -15.78
CA GLY A 383 56.73 15.58 -15.73
C GLY A 383 55.91 15.72 -17.01
N GLN A 384 55.54 14.59 -17.67
CA GLN A 384 54.53 14.60 -18.73
C GLN A 384 53.91 13.21 -18.86
N GLN A 385 52.85 12.96 -18.11
CA GLN A 385 51.72 12.08 -18.46
C GLN A 385 50.44 12.64 -17.87
#